data_79d55a55a6584805a72816b7341b8bb1
#
_entry.id   79d55a55a6584805a72816b7341b8bb1
#
_cell.length_a   1.000
_cell.length_b   1.000
_cell.length_c   1.000
_cell.angle_alpha   90.00
_cell.angle_beta   90.00
_cell.angle_gamma   90.00
#
_symmetry.space_group_name_H-M   'P 1'
#
loop_
_entity.id
_entity.type
_entity.pdbx_description
1 polymer ?
#
loop_
_entity_poly.entity_id
_entity_poly.type
_entity_poly.pdbx_seq_one_letter_code
_entity_poly.pdbx_strand_id
1 'polypeptide(L)'
;MGKLLFVILNDPTNLAESIKAAHALHYAVELKEKGHEVYVYFDGLGTKIPITDSPYKGLKQAYEKAANKGLILGACGYCASPPHLNIKDKLPKNIKLIGDEEHHYAFTDLVDKGFQIVMS
;
A
#
# COMPACT_ATOMS: atom_id res chain seq x y z
N MET A 1 -18.07 -13.44 -4.31
CA MET A 1 -16.90 -12.89 -3.61
C MET A 1 -16.01 -12.18 -4.61
N GLY A 2 -15.59 -10.94 -4.30
CA GLY A 2 -14.72 -10.16 -5.16
C GLY A 2 -13.24 -10.38 -4.84
N LYS A 3 -12.39 -9.90 -5.75
CA LYS A 3 -10.94 -9.87 -5.60
C LYS A 3 -10.48 -8.45 -5.88
N LEU A 4 -9.82 -7.80 -4.92
CA LEU A 4 -9.47 -6.38 -5.03
C LEU A 4 -8.01 -6.14 -4.61
N LEU A 5 -7.33 -5.32 -5.38
CA LEU A 5 -6.02 -4.82 -5.02
C LEU A 5 -6.12 -3.30 -4.86
N PHE A 6 -5.86 -2.82 -3.65
CA PHE A 6 -5.80 -1.40 -3.38
C PHE A 6 -4.37 -0.93 -3.60
N VAL A 7 -4.18 -0.03 -4.56
CA VAL A 7 -2.87 0.58 -4.85
C VAL A 7 -2.89 1.98 -4.25
N ILE A 8 -2.08 2.21 -3.22
CA ILE A 8 -2.08 3.46 -2.47
C ILE A 8 -0.86 4.28 -2.85
N LEU A 9 -1.12 5.41 -3.51
CA LEU A 9 -0.10 6.33 -4.00
C LEU A 9 -0.04 7.63 -3.20
N ASN A 10 -0.93 7.80 -2.24
CA ASN A 10 -1.06 9.04 -1.48
C ASN A 10 0.19 9.39 -0.68
N ASP A 11 0.52 10.68 -0.67
CA ASP A 11 1.65 11.21 0.10
C ASP A 11 1.27 11.34 1.58
N PRO A 12 1.92 10.55 2.48
CA PRO A 12 1.58 10.60 3.90
C PRO A 12 2.05 11.86 4.62
N THR A 13 2.80 12.74 3.97
CA THR A 13 3.21 14.02 4.56
C THR A 13 2.16 15.11 4.35
N ASN A 14 1.16 14.88 3.52
CA ASN A 14 0.07 15.79 3.22
C ASN A 14 -1.20 15.35 3.96
N LEU A 15 -1.87 16.29 4.64
CA LEU A 15 -3.04 15.95 5.44
C LEU A 15 -4.18 15.35 4.60
N ALA A 16 -4.56 16.01 3.51
CA ALA A 16 -5.66 15.54 2.67
C ALA A 16 -5.36 14.18 2.06
N GLU A 17 -4.13 13.98 1.57
CA GLU A 17 -3.71 12.70 1.01
C GLU A 17 -3.69 11.60 2.06
N SER A 18 -3.26 11.92 3.28
CA SER A 18 -3.24 10.95 4.38
C SER A 18 -4.63 10.49 4.77
N ILE A 19 -5.62 11.40 4.73
CA ILE A 19 -7.02 11.04 5.01
C ILE A 19 -7.52 10.07 3.93
N LYS A 20 -7.22 10.33 2.66
CA LYS A 20 -7.62 9.44 1.57
C LYS A 20 -6.99 8.05 1.73
N ALA A 21 -5.69 8.01 2.05
CA ALA A 21 -5.00 6.74 2.26
C ALA A 21 -5.61 5.94 3.42
N ALA A 22 -5.92 6.62 4.52
CA ALA A 22 -6.55 5.98 5.67
C ALA A 22 -7.91 5.38 5.30
N HIS A 23 -8.73 6.10 4.53
CA HIS A 23 -10.02 5.58 4.08
C HIS A 23 -9.85 4.38 3.16
N ALA A 24 -8.89 4.42 2.23
CA ALA A 24 -8.62 3.28 1.36
C ALA A 24 -8.26 2.04 2.18
N LEU A 25 -7.42 2.21 3.21
CA LEU A 25 -7.05 1.12 4.11
C LEU A 25 -8.26 0.59 4.90
N HIS A 26 -9.12 1.49 5.36
CA HIS A 26 -10.36 1.08 6.06
C HIS A 26 -11.27 0.27 5.14
N TYR A 27 -11.46 0.71 3.91
CA TYR A 27 -12.30 -0.03 2.95
C TYR A 27 -11.71 -1.40 2.65
N ALA A 28 -10.38 -1.49 2.53
CA ALA A 28 -9.72 -2.78 2.32
C ALA A 28 -10.01 -3.74 3.47
N VAL A 29 -9.90 -3.26 4.71
CA VAL A 29 -10.18 -4.08 5.90
C VAL A 29 -11.65 -4.51 5.94
N GLU A 30 -12.57 -3.58 5.68
CA GLU A 30 -14.01 -3.88 5.68
C GLU A 30 -14.35 -4.95 4.64
N LEU A 31 -13.79 -4.85 3.44
CA LEU A 31 -14.04 -5.82 2.38
C LEU A 31 -13.47 -7.19 2.75
N LYS A 32 -12.28 -7.22 3.34
CA LYS A 32 -11.69 -8.47 3.82
C LYS A 32 -12.59 -9.13 4.88
N GLU A 33 -13.10 -8.33 5.81
CA GLU A 33 -13.98 -8.85 6.87
C GLU A 33 -15.31 -9.41 6.31
N LYS A 34 -15.73 -8.93 5.13
CA LYS A 34 -16.93 -9.44 4.44
C LYS A 34 -16.66 -10.65 3.54
N GLY A 35 -15.42 -11.16 3.55
CA GLY A 35 -15.09 -12.40 2.83
C GLY A 35 -14.50 -12.20 1.45
N HIS A 36 -14.22 -10.98 1.04
CA HIS A 36 -13.54 -10.72 -0.23
C HIS A 36 -12.04 -10.99 -0.11
N GLU A 37 -11.41 -11.34 -1.23
CA GLU A 37 -9.95 -11.47 -1.28
C GLU A 37 -9.37 -10.10 -1.57
N VAL A 38 -8.58 -9.57 -0.63
CA VAL A 38 -8.11 -8.17 -0.68
C VAL A 38 -6.63 -8.10 -0.40
N TYR A 39 -5.92 -7.31 -1.20
CA TYR A 39 -4.53 -6.95 -0.95
C TYR A 39 -4.35 -5.44 -1.02
N VAL A 40 -3.32 -4.96 -0.34
CA VAL A 40 -2.90 -3.55 -0.35
C VAL A 40 -1.46 -3.49 -0.83
N TYR A 41 -1.19 -2.59 -1.77
CA TYR A 41 0.14 -2.36 -2.31
C TYR A 41 0.47 -0.89 -2.23
N PHE A 42 1.63 -0.55 -1.65
CA PHE A 42 2.09 0.83 -1.55
C PHE A 42 2.96 1.17 -2.74
N ASP A 43 2.58 2.22 -3.48
CA ASP A 43 3.26 2.63 -4.70
C ASP A 43 3.55 4.14 -4.63
N GLY A 44 4.47 4.61 -5.45
CA GLY A 44 4.82 6.02 -5.49
C GLY A 44 5.12 6.57 -4.10
N LEU A 45 4.57 7.74 -3.77
CA LEU A 45 4.75 8.34 -2.44
C LEU A 45 4.11 7.52 -1.33
N GLY A 46 3.17 6.63 -1.66
CA GLY A 46 2.56 5.73 -0.70
C GLY A 46 3.53 4.73 -0.09
N THR A 47 4.68 4.48 -0.73
CA THR A 47 5.71 3.62 -0.14
C THR A 47 6.23 4.18 1.18
N LYS A 48 6.05 5.48 1.43
CA LYS A 48 6.48 6.14 2.66
C LYS A 48 5.52 5.93 3.83
N ILE A 49 4.31 5.40 3.58
CA ILE A 49 3.29 5.26 4.63
C ILE A 49 3.78 4.49 5.86
N PRO A 50 4.48 3.35 5.70
CA PRO A 50 4.92 2.60 6.88
C PRO A 50 5.94 3.32 7.76
N ILE A 51 6.62 4.35 7.26
CA ILE A 51 7.72 5.02 7.96
C ILE A 51 7.47 6.49 8.26
N THR A 52 6.32 7.04 7.86
CA THR A 52 6.06 8.47 7.99
C THR A 52 5.15 8.76 9.18
N ASP A 53 5.54 9.73 10.01
CA ASP A 53 4.67 10.29 11.02
C ASP A 53 3.75 11.31 10.34
N SER A 54 2.58 10.85 9.94
CA SER A 54 1.62 11.64 9.18
C SER A 54 0.95 12.72 10.03
N PRO A 55 0.59 13.89 9.45
CA PRO A 55 -0.23 14.87 10.15
C PRO A 55 -1.63 14.34 10.49
N TYR A 56 -2.07 13.26 9.84
CA TYR A 56 -3.34 12.62 10.18
C TYR A 56 -3.06 11.34 10.99
N LYS A 57 -3.33 11.39 12.29
CA LYS A 57 -3.03 10.26 13.19
C LYS A 57 -3.76 8.99 12.84
N GLY A 58 -4.94 9.10 12.22
CA GLY A 58 -5.71 7.94 11.80
C GLY A 58 -5.04 7.07 10.76
N LEU A 59 -4.06 7.62 10.01
CA LEU A 59 -3.36 6.84 8.99
C LEU A 59 -2.55 5.69 9.58
N LYS A 60 -1.82 5.96 10.66
CA LYS A 60 -1.02 4.92 11.32
C LYS A 60 -1.90 3.79 11.84
N GLN A 61 -3.04 4.14 12.46
CA GLN A 61 -3.98 3.15 12.97
C GLN A 61 -4.56 2.30 11.83
N ALA A 62 -4.94 2.93 10.73
CA ALA A 62 -5.48 2.22 9.57
C ALA A 62 -4.43 1.29 8.95
N TYR A 63 -3.19 1.76 8.83
CA TYR A 63 -2.09 0.94 8.33
C TYR A 63 -1.84 -0.28 9.22
N GLU A 64 -1.73 -0.06 10.54
CA GLU A 64 -1.47 -1.15 11.47
C GLU A 64 -2.59 -2.19 11.44
N LYS A 65 -3.83 -1.76 11.34
CA LYS A 65 -4.97 -2.67 11.27
C LYS A 65 -4.91 -3.53 10.01
N ALA A 66 -4.61 -2.92 8.85
CA ALA A 66 -4.47 -3.66 7.61
C ALA A 66 -3.28 -4.64 7.66
N ALA A 67 -2.15 -4.20 8.22
CA ALA A 67 -0.98 -5.04 8.38
C ALA A 67 -1.26 -6.23 9.30
N ASN A 68 -1.94 -6.01 10.42
CA ASN A 68 -2.29 -7.07 11.37
C ASN A 68 -3.23 -8.10 10.77
N LYS A 69 -4.03 -7.72 9.79
CA LYS A 69 -4.92 -8.64 9.08
C LYS A 69 -4.24 -9.35 7.91
N GLY A 70 -2.96 -9.07 7.70
CA GLY A 70 -2.19 -9.71 6.64
C GLY A 70 -2.55 -9.24 5.24
N LEU A 71 -3.06 -8.02 5.09
CA LEU A 71 -3.49 -7.50 3.79
C LEU A 71 -2.37 -6.93 2.94
N ILE A 72 -1.23 -6.60 3.55
CA ILE A 72 -0.17 -5.88 2.83
C ILE A 72 0.56 -6.82 1.88
N LEU A 73 0.36 -6.64 0.59
CA LEU A 73 1.06 -7.39 -0.44
C LEU A 73 2.54 -7.00 -0.49
N GLY A 74 2.79 -5.70 -0.38
CA GLY A 74 4.15 -5.19 -0.42
C GLY A 74 4.20 -3.71 -0.75
N ALA A 75 5.40 -3.25 -1.07
CA ALA A 75 5.66 -1.87 -1.47
C ALA A 75 6.53 -1.88 -2.73
N CYS A 76 6.46 -0.80 -3.50
CA CYS A 76 7.19 -0.68 -4.76
C CYS A 76 8.69 -0.55 -4.51
N GLY A 77 9.45 -1.59 -4.87
CA GLY A 77 10.91 -1.56 -4.76
C GLY A 77 11.55 -0.55 -5.71
N TYR A 78 10.90 -0.27 -6.84
CA TYR A 78 11.35 0.76 -7.77
C TYR A 78 11.28 2.14 -7.11
N CYS A 79 10.12 2.51 -6.56
CA CYS A 79 9.94 3.81 -5.90
C CYS A 79 10.81 3.96 -4.66
N ALA A 80 11.02 2.88 -3.91
CA ALA A 80 11.80 2.91 -2.68
C ALA A 80 13.31 2.91 -2.93
N SER A 81 13.75 2.59 -4.15
CA SER A 81 15.17 2.42 -4.47
C SER A 81 15.97 3.72 -4.41
N PRO A 82 17.32 3.64 -4.29
CA PRO A 82 18.18 4.83 -4.18
C PRO A 82 18.01 5.87 -5.28
N PRO A 83 17.85 5.51 -6.58
CA PRO A 83 17.65 6.53 -7.62
C PRO A 83 16.35 7.30 -7.50
N HIS A 84 15.41 6.84 -6.68
CA HIS A 84 14.08 7.45 -6.52
C HIS A 84 13.91 8.00 -5.11
N LEU A 85 13.09 7.39 -4.25
CA LEU A 85 12.86 7.92 -2.91
C LEU A 85 13.98 7.57 -1.91
N ASN A 86 14.75 6.54 -2.21
CA ASN A 86 15.87 6.10 -1.38
C ASN A 86 15.47 5.78 0.05
N ILE A 87 14.43 5.00 0.21
CA ILE A 87 13.87 4.63 1.53
C ILE A 87 13.84 3.12 1.77
N LYS A 88 14.35 2.31 0.84
CA LYS A 88 14.21 0.85 0.98
C LYS A 88 14.78 0.30 2.28
N ASP A 89 15.88 0.89 2.76
CA ASP A 89 16.54 0.43 3.99
C ASP A 89 15.84 0.94 5.25
N LYS A 90 14.91 1.87 5.11
CA LYS A 90 14.12 2.42 6.22
C LYS A 90 12.80 1.70 6.41
N LEU A 91 12.35 0.96 5.40
CA LEU A 91 11.06 0.25 5.49
C LEU A 91 11.14 -0.93 6.46
N PRO A 92 10.04 -1.25 7.15
CA PRO A 92 10.01 -2.42 8.02
C PRO A 92 10.39 -3.69 7.25
N LYS A 93 11.14 -4.57 7.88
CA LYS A 93 11.64 -5.78 7.22
C LYS A 93 10.52 -6.74 6.83
N ASN A 94 9.37 -6.63 7.47
CA ASN A 94 8.20 -7.47 7.13
C ASN A 94 7.43 -6.95 5.90
N ILE A 95 7.80 -5.79 5.36
CA ILE A 95 7.23 -5.27 4.13
C ILE A 95 8.04 -5.82 2.96
N LYS A 96 7.37 -6.59 2.10
CA LYS A 96 8.01 -7.13 0.91
C LYS A 96 8.19 -6.03 -0.13
N LEU A 97 9.40 -5.87 -0.62
CA LEU A 97 9.67 -4.97 -1.74
C LEU A 97 9.48 -5.74 -3.04
N ILE A 98 8.67 -5.20 -3.94
CA ILE A 98 8.38 -5.84 -5.23
C ILE A 98 8.92 -4.93 -6.33
N GLY A 99 9.75 -5.51 -7.20
CA GLY A 99 10.48 -4.74 -8.21
C GLY A 99 11.83 -4.30 -7.68
N ASP A 100 12.58 -3.60 -8.52
CA ASP A 100 13.93 -3.13 -8.22
C ASP A 100 14.13 -1.72 -8.79
N GLU A 101 15.36 -1.22 -8.79
CA GLU A 101 15.61 0.16 -9.24
C GLU A 101 15.37 0.39 -10.74
N GLU A 102 15.17 -0.67 -11.51
CA GLU A 102 14.90 -0.58 -12.95
C GLU A 102 13.49 -1.06 -13.33
N HIS A 103 12.82 -1.81 -12.44
CA HIS A 103 11.54 -2.43 -12.75
C HIS A 103 10.54 -2.22 -11.63
N HIS A 104 9.38 -1.63 -11.94
CA HIS A 104 8.25 -1.57 -11.01
C HIS A 104 7.34 -2.78 -11.22
N TYR A 105 6.45 -3.01 -10.24
CA TYR A 105 5.53 -4.13 -10.29
C TYR A 105 4.48 -3.91 -11.39
N ALA A 106 4.32 -4.93 -12.23
CA ALA A 106 3.26 -4.94 -13.25
C ALA A 106 2.13 -5.84 -12.75
N PHE A 107 0.97 -5.32 -12.45
CA PHE A 107 -0.13 -6.06 -11.84
C PHE A 107 -0.76 -7.14 -12.74
N THR A 108 -0.11 -7.49 -13.84
CA THR A 108 -0.65 -8.38 -14.86
C THR A 108 -1.18 -9.70 -14.29
N ASP A 109 -0.38 -10.34 -13.42
CA ASP A 109 -0.78 -11.64 -12.86
C ASP A 109 -2.06 -11.53 -12.03
N LEU A 110 -2.20 -10.45 -11.26
CA LEU A 110 -3.38 -10.27 -10.44
C LEU A 110 -4.61 -9.94 -11.28
N VAL A 111 -4.43 -9.10 -12.31
CA VAL A 111 -5.52 -8.79 -13.23
C VAL A 111 -5.99 -10.05 -13.96
N ASP A 112 -5.04 -10.89 -14.39
CA ASP A 112 -5.36 -12.16 -15.05
C ASP A 112 -6.12 -13.11 -14.13
N LYS A 113 -5.93 -12.99 -12.82
CA LYS A 113 -6.65 -13.79 -11.82
C LYS A 113 -7.99 -13.17 -11.40
N GLY A 114 -8.39 -12.09 -12.04
CA GLY A 114 -9.69 -11.47 -11.79
C GLY A 114 -9.70 -10.36 -10.73
N PHE A 115 -8.53 -9.88 -10.32
CA PHE A 115 -8.46 -8.76 -9.37
C PHE A 115 -8.87 -7.46 -10.04
N GLN A 116 -9.69 -6.69 -9.32
CA GLN A 116 -9.99 -5.31 -9.67
C GLN A 116 -8.98 -4.41 -8.97
N ILE A 117 -8.48 -3.39 -9.68
CA ILE A 117 -7.50 -2.46 -9.12
C ILE A 117 -8.24 -1.21 -8.64
N VAL A 118 -8.04 -0.86 -7.38
CA VAL A 118 -8.59 0.35 -6.78
C VAL A 118 -7.41 1.26 -6.44
N MET A 119 -7.36 2.43 -7.05
CA MET A 119 -6.24 3.36 -6.84
C MET A 119 -6.65 4.52 -5.92
N SER A 120 -5.73 4.88 -5.04
CA SER A 120 -5.92 6.01 -4.15
C SER A 120 -4.74 6.96 -4.20
#